data_c7a461fb3c466219617c7ca43589495f
#
_entry.id   c7a461fb3c466219617c7ca43589495f
#
_cell.length_a   1.000
_cell.length_b   1.000
_cell.length_c   1.000
_cell.angle_alpha   90.00
_cell.angle_beta   90.00
_cell.angle_gamma   90.00
#
_symmetry.space_group_name_H-M   'P 1'
#
loop_
_entity.id
_entity.type
_entity.pdbx_description
1 polymer ?
#
loop_
_entity_poly.entity_id
_entity_poly.type
_entity_poly.pdbx_seq_one_letter_code
_entity_poly.pdbx_strand_id
1 'polypeptide(L)'
;NARVIPGEAVGLIAAESIGEPGTQMTLNTFHFAGVAEMNVTLGLPRIIEILDGRKELDNPMMEIYLKKPHAAGKKIEDLRHLALQIKETKLKDIATEFTINIADLTIEVKLDREKMKEIDLTTGKVADAVSKQLKGYTLRDNKDSIILKSRSKEDAFNEAYKTKEKIKEINVKGIKGILQVLPMRREDEFIIITGGSNLADVLQLEEIDAYRTTTNNIF
;
A
#
# COMPACT_ATOMS: atom_id res chain seq x y z
N ASN A 1 21.05 28.85 26.37
CA ASN A 1 21.64 28.13 27.52
C ASN A 1 21.30 26.63 27.46
N ALA A 2 21.76 25.94 26.42
CA ALA A 2 21.57 24.49 26.29
C ALA A 2 22.78 23.67 26.77
N ARG A 3 23.71 24.31 27.47
CA ARG A 3 24.92 23.64 27.98
C ARG A 3 24.66 23.15 29.40
N VAL A 4 24.89 21.86 29.65
CA VAL A 4 24.88 21.24 30.97
C VAL A 4 26.18 21.42 31.70
N ILE A 5 26.15 21.42 33.01
CA ILE A 5 27.32 21.53 33.86
C ILE A 5 28.13 20.22 33.78
N PRO A 6 29.46 20.26 33.66
CA PRO A 6 30.27 19.05 33.68
C PRO A 6 30.03 18.21 34.96
N GLY A 7 29.80 16.90 34.78
CA GLY A 7 29.53 15.96 35.86
C GLY A 7 28.05 15.68 36.12
N GLU A 8 27.15 16.33 35.40
CA GLU A 8 25.71 16.04 35.51
C GLU A 8 25.33 14.74 34.78
N ALA A 9 24.49 13.93 35.42
CA ALA A 9 24.06 12.63 34.87
C ALA A 9 22.97 12.80 33.83
N VAL A 10 23.32 13.35 32.65
CA VAL A 10 22.37 13.71 31.58
C VAL A 10 21.58 12.51 31.04
N GLY A 11 22.16 11.31 31.05
CA GLY A 11 21.46 10.09 30.64
C GLY A 11 20.31 9.73 31.57
N LEU A 12 20.50 9.88 32.88
CA LEU A 12 19.45 9.64 33.86
C LEU A 12 18.31 10.64 33.72
N ILE A 13 18.66 11.93 33.61
CA ILE A 13 17.68 13.01 33.44
C ILE A 13 16.89 12.84 32.16
N ALA A 14 17.54 12.44 31.06
CA ALA A 14 16.86 12.17 29.80
C ALA A 14 15.92 10.95 29.92
N ALA A 15 16.36 9.88 30.59
CA ALA A 15 15.54 8.69 30.80
C ALA A 15 14.30 9.01 31.63
N GLU A 16 14.44 9.79 32.73
CA GLU A 16 13.31 10.25 33.53
C GLU A 16 12.35 11.13 32.73
N SER A 17 12.89 12.08 31.98
CA SER A 17 12.09 13.02 31.16
C SER A 17 11.27 12.32 30.07
N ILE A 18 11.75 11.19 29.55
CA ILE A 18 11.01 10.35 28.58
C ILE A 18 10.09 9.36 29.29
N GLY A 19 10.55 8.79 30.41
CA GLY A 19 9.81 7.73 31.12
C GLY A 19 8.59 8.25 31.89
N GLU A 20 8.69 9.42 32.53
CA GLU A 20 7.58 10.00 33.29
C GLU A 20 6.32 10.23 32.43
N PRO A 21 6.39 10.93 31.29
CA PRO A 21 5.22 11.05 30.41
C PRO A 21 4.75 9.69 29.86
N GLY A 22 5.67 8.75 29.66
CA GLY A 22 5.37 7.40 29.18
C GLY A 22 4.40 6.64 30.11
N THR A 23 4.47 6.83 31.41
CA THR A 23 3.55 6.19 32.37
C THR A 23 2.12 6.72 32.28
N GLN A 24 1.95 7.92 31.75
CA GLN A 24 0.64 8.56 31.55
C GLN A 24 0.05 8.26 30.17
N MET A 25 0.84 7.71 29.24
CA MET A 25 0.36 7.32 27.91
C MET A 25 -0.36 5.98 27.99
N THR A 26 -1.59 5.93 27.51
CA THR A 26 -2.32 4.68 27.36
C THR A 26 -1.81 3.92 26.14
N LEU A 27 -1.73 2.56 26.28
CA LEU A 27 -1.37 1.65 25.19
C LEU A 27 -2.54 1.50 24.18
N ASN A 28 -2.98 2.59 23.58
CA ASN A 28 -4.14 2.57 22.71
C ASN A 28 -3.72 2.67 21.26
N THR A 29 -4.20 1.70 20.45
CA THR A 29 -4.34 1.88 19.01
C THR A 29 -5.56 2.78 18.78
N PHE A 30 -5.36 3.86 18.02
CA PHE A 30 -6.45 4.74 17.65
C PHE A 30 -7.06 4.26 16.33
N HIS A 31 -8.39 4.13 16.30
CA HIS A 31 -9.12 3.83 15.06
C HIS A 31 -9.67 5.14 14.49
N PHE A 32 -9.48 5.36 13.20
CA PHE A 32 -10.17 6.47 12.55
C PHE A 32 -11.68 6.24 12.56
N ALA A 33 -12.43 7.24 13.01
CA ALA A 33 -13.88 7.17 13.06
C ALA A 33 -14.47 6.83 11.67
N GLY A 34 -15.22 5.73 11.60
CA GLY A 34 -15.88 5.28 10.38
C GLY A 34 -15.13 4.24 9.55
N VAL A 35 -13.90 3.86 9.93
CA VAL A 35 -13.16 2.77 9.28
C VAL A 35 -12.57 1.86 10.33
N ALA A 36 -13.21 0.73 10.55
CA ALA A 36 -12.83 -0.27 11.54
C ALA A 36 -11.46 -0.93 11.27
N GLU A 37 -10.89 -0.74 10.09
CA GLU A 37 -9.70 -1.45 9.62
C GLU A 37 -8.42 -0.60 9.62
N MET A 38 -8.49 0.71 9.83
CA MET A 38 -7.31 1.57 9.88
C MET A 38 -6.86 1.81 11.32
N ASN A 39 -5.85 1.07 11.74
CA ASN A 39 -5.20 1.23 13.02
C ASN A 39 -4.05 2.24 12.92
N VAL A 40 -3.94 3.10 13.91
CA VAL A 40 -2.82 4.04 14.04
C VAL A 40 -2.09 3.77 15.33
N THR A 41 -0.79 3.58 15.24
CA THR A 41 0.06 3.43 16.43
C THR A 41 0.38 4.80 16.99
N LEU A 42 -0.11 5.09 18.19
CA LEU A 42 0.10 6.36 18.91
C LEU A 42 0.65 6.11 20.31
N GLY A 43 1.10 7.18 20.93
CA GLY A 43 1.59 7.15 22.32
C GLY A 43 2.90 6.37 22.48
N LEU A 44 3.00 5.62 23.56
CA LEU A 44 4.23 4.90 23.94
C LEU A 44 4.72 3.91 22.88
N PRO A 45 3.89 3.08 22.24
CA PRO A 45 4.33 2.20 21.15
C PRO A 45 5.00 2.97 20.00
N ARG A 46 4.47 4.14 19.65
CA ARG A 46 5.06 4.98 18.59
C ARG A 46 6.42 5.55 18.99
N ILE A 47 6.59 5.94 20.24
CA ILE A 47 7.89 6.40 20.76
C ILE A 47 8.90 5.26 20.68
N ILE A 48 8.52 4.04 21.04
CA ILE A 48 9.38 2.85 20.95
C ILE A 48 9.78 2.57 19.50
N GLU A 49 8.85 2.62 18.54
CA GLU A 49 9.14 2.44 17.12
C GLU A 49 10.21 3.43 16.61
N ILE A 50 10.11 4.69 17.05
CA ILE A 50 11.04 5.75 16.63
C ILE A 50 12.41 5.56 17.30
N LEU A 51 12.45 5.30 18.60
CA LEU A 51 13.70 5.14 19.34
C LEU A 51 14.46 3.86 18.94
N ASP A 52 13.74 2.77 18.66
CA ASP A 52 14.32 1.53 18.16
C ASP A 52 14.75 1.63 16.69
N GLY A 53 14.35 2.66 15.97
CA GLY A 53 14.64 2.81 14.53
C GLY A 53 14.10 1.63 13.72
N ARG A 54 12.87 1.17 14.00
CA ARG A 54 12.28 0.02 13.32
C ARG A 54 12.05 0.32 11.85
N LYS A 55 12.59 -0.53 10.99
CA LYS A 55 12.39 -0.42 9.53
C LYS A 55 10.99 -0.82 9.10
N GLU A 56 10.42 -1.83 9.76
CA GLU A 56 9.06 -2.30 9.52
C GLU A 56 8.17 -1.81 10.66
N LEU A 57 7.20 -0.99 10.31
CA LEU A 57 6.20 -0.48 11.23
C LEU A 57 4.97 -1.40 11.22
N ASP A 58 4.33 -1.55 12.38
CA ASP A 58 3.11 -2.35 12.50
C ASP A 58 1.95 -1.72 11.70
N ASN A 59 1.85 -0.39 11.73
CA ASN A 59 0.83 0.37 11.01
C ASN A 59 1.44 1.55 10.24
N PRO A 60 2.09 1.29 9.10
CA PRO A 60 2.60 2.36 8.24
C PRO A 60 1.42 3.14 7.64
N MET A 61 1.52 4.46 7.66
CA MET A 61 0.48 5.34 7.13
C MET A 61 1.08 6.60 6.49
N MET A 62 0.29 7.23 5.63
CA MET A 62 0.59 8.55 5.07
C MET A 62 -0.66 9.42 5.11
N GLU A 63 -0.45 10.70 5.32
CA GLU A 63 -1.44 11.75 5.09
C GLU A 63 -1.06 12.48 3.80
N ILE A 64 -1.87 12.30 2.77
CA ILE A 64 -1.64 12.84 1.44
C ILE A 64 -2.52 14.08 1.27
N TYR A 65 -1.87 15.21 1.08
CA TYR A 65 -2.52 16.48 0.78
C TYR A 65 -2.60 16.70 -0.73
N LEU A 66 -3.73 17.23 -1.18
CA LEU A 66 -4.01 17.44 -2.59
C LEU A 66 -3.78 18.87 -2.99
N LYS A 67 -3.32 19.11 -4.22
CA LYS A 67 -3.29 20.45 -4.82
C LYS A 67 -4.70 20.91 -5.20
N LYS A 68 -4.90 22.22 -5.30
CA LYS A 68 -6.12 22.76 -5.90
C LYS A 68 -6.14 22.43 -7.41
N PRO A 69 -7.29 22.00 -7.98
CA PRO A 69 -8.67 22.09 -7.45
C PRO A 69 -9.13 20.89 -6.63
N HIS A 70 -8.36 19.78 -6.55
CA HIS A 70 -8.77 18.52 -5.92
C HIS A 70 -8.98 18.67 -4.40
N ALA A 71 -8.14 19.47 -3.74
CA ALA A 71 -8.27 19.75 -2.31
C ALA A 71 -9.64 20.37 -1.93
N ALA A 72 -10.24 21.17 -2.83
CA ALA A 72 -11.52 21.80 -2.59
C ALA A 72 -12.73 20.85 -2.76
N GLY A 73 -12.51 19.63 -3.22
CA GLY A 73 -13.51 18.55 -3.28
C GLY A 73 -14.73 18.85 -4.13
N LYS A 74 -14.58 19.63 -5.19
CA LYS A 74 -15.72 20.00 -6.07
C LYS A 74 -16.39 18.80 -6.74
N LYS A 75 -15.67 17.66 -6.87
CA LYS A 75 -16.19 16.41 -7.40
C LYS A 75 -15.66 15.24 -6.56
N ILE A 76 -16.53 14.60 -5.83
CA ILE A 76 -16.22 13.39 -5.04
C ILE A 76 -15.75 12.23 -5.96
N GLU A 77 -16.22 12.21 -7.20
CA GLU A 77 -15.83 11.22 -8.20
C GLU A 77 -14.34 11.30 -8.54
N ASP A 78 -13.79 12.53 -8.68
CA ASP A 78 -12.37 12.73 -8.95
C ASP A 78 -11.50 12.20 -7.78
N LEU A 79 -11.96 12.38 -6.54
CA LEU A 79 -11.29 11.85 -5.35
C LEU A 79 -11.31 10.33 -5.28
N ARG A 80 -12.44 9.71 -5.66
CA ARG A 80 -12.52 8.25 -5.76
C ARG A 80 -11.56 7.71 -6.83
N HIS A 81 -11.51 8.38 -7.97
CA HIS A 81 -10.62 8.00 -9.06
C HIS A 81 -9.14 8.07 -8.63
N LEU A 82 -8.76 9.15 -7.93
CA LEU A 82 -7.42 9.31 -7.38
C LEU A 82 -7.11 8.26 -6.30
N ALA A 83 -8.06 7.98 -5.43
CA ALA A 83 -7.92 6.93 -4.42
C ALA A 83 -7.69 5.55 -5.06
N LEU A 84 -8.39 5.23 -6.15
CA LEU A 84 -8.22 4.00 -6.93
C LEU A 84 -6.90 3.96 -7.73
N GLN A 85 -6.31 5.11 -8.06
CA GLN A 85 -4.99 5.18 -8.66
C GLN A 85 -3.88 4.94 -7.64
N ILE A 86 -4.08 5.36 -6.40
CA ILE A 86 -3.11 5.21 -5.31
C ILE A 86 -3.14 3.81 -4.71
N LYS A 87 -4.35 3.23 -4.52
CA LYS A 87 -4.52 1.92 -3.89
C LYS A 87 -3.87 0.81 -4.71
N GLU A 88 -2.99 0.02 -4.05
CA GLU A 88 -2.43 -1.19 -4.64
C GLU A 88 -3.54 -2.20 -4.96
N THR A 89 -3.56 -2.68 -6.18
CA THR A 89 -4.46 -3.73 -6.64
C THR A 89 -3.64 -4.88 -7.18
N LYS A 90 -3.70 -6.00 -6.50
CA LYS A 90 -3.01 -7.23 -6.91
C LYS A 90 -3.89 -8.07 -7.82
N LEU A 91 -3.27 -8.95 -8.60
CA LEU A 91 -4.01 -9.82 -9.52
C LEU A 91 -5.04 -10.69 -8.78
N LYS A 92 -4.75 -11.14 -7.56
CA LYS A 92 -5.68 -11.90 -6.72
C LYS A 92 -6.97 -11.14 -6.38
N ASP A 93 -6.93 -9.81 -6.34
CA ASP A 93 -8.08 -8.98 -5.95
C ASP A 93 -9.10 -8.86 -7.08
N ILE A 94 -8.64 -8.97 -8.33
CA ILE A 94 -9.45 -8.89 -9.55
C ILE A 94 -9.70 -10.24 -10.23
N ALA A 95 -9.05 -11.31 -9.77
CA ALA A 95 -9.24 -12.64 -10.31
C ALA A 95 -10.33 -13.41 -9.54
N THR A 96 -11.17 -14.11 -10.27
CA THR A 96 -12.19 -15.00 -9.70
C THR A 96 -11.62 -16.38 -9.47
N GLU A 97 -10.80 -16.88 -10.39
CA GLU A 97 -10.30 -18.25 -10.36
C GLU A 97 -8.89 -18.36 -10.96
N PHE A 98 -8.06 -19.22 -10.39
CA PHE A 98 -6.73 -19.60 -10.90
C PHE A 98 -6.70 -21.10 -11.17
N THR A 99 -6.77 -21.49 -12.42
CA THR A 99 -6.78 -22.89 -12.84
C THR A 99 -5.43 -23.27 -13.41
N ILE A 100 -4.87 -24.42 -13.00
CA ILE A 100 -3.64 -24.99 -13.55
C ILE A 100 -4.04 -26.17 -14.43
N ASN A 101 -3.72 -26.12 -15.70
CA ASN A 101 -3.80 -27.27 -16.61
C ASN A 101 -2.42 -27.90 -16.72
N ILE A 102 -2.27 -29.08 -16.11
CA ILE A 102 -1.00 -29.80 -16.03
C ILE A 102 -0.64 -30.41 -17.39
N ALA A 103 -1.64 -30.84 -18.19
CA ALA A 103 -1.41 -31.46 -19.49
C ALA A 103 -0.76 -30.49 -20.48
N ASP A 104 -1.21 -29.24 -20.49
CA ASP A 104 -0.74 -28.19 -21.41
C ASP A 104 0.30 -27.26 -20.78
N LEU A 105 0.63 -27.44 -19.48
CA LEU A 105 1.48 -26.56 -18.69
C LEU A 105 1.04 -25.10 -18.76
N THR A 106 -0.27 -24.89 -18.63
CA THR A 106 -0.87 -23.56 -18.69
C THR A 106 -1.52 -23.18 -17.37
N ILE A 107 -1.42 -21.92 -17.02
CA ILE A 107 -2.12 -21.32 -15.89
C ILE A 107 -3.17 -20.38 -16.49
N GLU A 108 -4.44 -20.65 -16.23
CA GLU A 108 -5.52 -19.78 -16.63
C GLU A 108 -5.99 -18.98 -15.43
N VAL A 109 -6.10 -17.66 -15.62
CA VAL A 109 -6.59 -16.71 -14.62
C VAL A 109 -7.88 -16.10 -15.18
N LYS A 110 -9.01 -16.40 -14.55
CA LYS A 110 -10.30 -15.78 -14.88
C LYS A 110 -10.43 -14.47 -14.12
N LEU A 111 -10.77 -13.40 -14.84
CA LEU A 111 -10.88 -12.06 -14.31
C LEU A 111 -12.35 -11.69 -14.06
N ASP A 112 -12.57 -10.94 -12.99
CA ASP A 112 -13.87 -10.39 -12.63
C ASP A 112 -14.12 -9.08 -13.39
N ARG A 113 -15.08 -9.10 -14.32
CA ARG A 113 -15.41 -7.94 -15.16
C ARG A 113 -15.99 -6.77 -14.38
N GLU A 114 -16.74 -7.03 -13.31
CA GLU A 114 -17.35 -5.98 -12.51
C GLU A 114 -16.26 -5.21 -11.75
N LYS A 115 -15.39 -5.92 -11.05
CA LYS A 115 -14.25 -5.33 -10.36
C LYS A 115 -13.31 -4.59 -11.31
N MET A 116 -13.05 -5.14 -12.50
CA MET A 116 -12.20 -4.49 -13.50
C MET A 116 -12.80 -3.17 -13.98
N LYS A 117 -14.13 -3.10 -14.16
CA LYS A 117 -14.81 -1.84 -14.53
C LYS A 117 -14.76 -0.81 -13.42
N GLU A 118 -14.97 -1.23 -12.16
CA GLU A 118 -14.87 -0.32 -11.00
C GLU A 118 -13.49 0.35 -10.90
N ILE A 119 -12.43 -0.38 -11.30
CA ILE A 119 -11.05 0.10 -11.19
C ILE A 119 -10.56 0.71 -12.53
N ASP A 120 -11.38 0.74 -13.56
CA ASP A 120 -11.02 1.19 -14.91
C ASP A 120 -9.79 0.44 -15.47
N LEU A 121 -9.82 -0.88 -15.38
CA LEU A 121 -8.80 -1.78 -15.93
C LEU A 121 -9.33 -2.55 -17.13
N THR A 122 -8.46 -2.71 -18.14
CA THR A 122 -8.72 -3.58 -19.30
C THR A 122 -7.86 -4.83 -19.21
N THR A 123 -8.34 -5.95 -19.78
CA THR A 123 -7.61 -7.23 -19.80
C THR A 123 -6.20 -7.07 -20.38
N GLY A 124 -6.05 -6.24 -21.43
CA GLY A 124 -4.75 -5.94 -22.03
C GLY A 124 -3.77 -5.28 -21.06
N LYS A 125 -4.21 -4.29 -20.26
CA LYS A 125 -3.36 -3.65 -19.23
C LYS A 125 -2.93 -4.64 -18.16
N VAL A 126 -3.82 -5.56 -17.76
CA VAL A 126 -3.49 -6.64 -16.81
C VAL A 126 -2.46 -7.58 -17.41
N ALA A 127 -2.65 -8.01 -18.67
CA ALA A 127 -1.70 -8.86 -19.38
C ALA A 127 -0.31 -8.20 -19.50
N ASP A 128 -0.25 -6.91 -19.83
CA ASP A 128 1.00 -6.14 -19.89
C ASP A 128 1.71 -6.06 -18.53
N ALA A 129 0.96 -5.82 -17.45
CA ALA A 129 1.52 -5.76 -16.10
C ALA A 129 2.11 -7.12 -15.68
N VAL A 130 1.41 -8.21 -16.00
CA VAL A 130 1.87 -9.58 -15.74
C VAL A 130 3.09 -9.91 -16.59
N SER A 131 3.10 -9.55 -17.88
CA SER A 131 4.22 -9.82 -18.79
C SER A 131 5.53 -9.15 -18.36
N LYS A 132 5.43 -7.93 -17.82
CA LYS A 132 6.60 -7.18 -17.34
C LYS A 132 7.26 -7.83 -16.13
N GLN A 133 6.46 -8.47 -15.27
CA GLN A 133 6.95 -9.05 -14.01
C GLN A 133 7.29 -10.53 -14.13
N LEU A 134 6.72 -11.25 -15.10
CA LEU A 134 6.95 -12.68 -15.34
C LEU A 134 7.73 -12.90 -16.64
N LYS A 135 9.03 -13.08 -16.52
CA LYS A 135 9.89 -13.50 -17.63
C LYS A 135 9.80 -15.03 -17.80
N GLY A 136 9.69 -15.53 -19.03
CA GLY A 136 9.68 -16.99 -19.31
C GLY A 136 8.31 -17.61 -19.58
N TYR A 137 7.24 -16.80 -19.55
CA TYR A 137 5.90 -17.24 -19.90
C TYR A 137 5.42 -16.54 -21.18
N THR A 138 4.60 -17.26 -21.96
CA THR A 138 3.88 -16.68 -23.10
C THR A 138 2.45 -16.40 -22.63
N LEU A 139 2.04 -15.14 -22.77
CA LEU A 139 0.70 -14.70 -22.40
C LEU A 139 -0.22 -14.70 -23.61
N ARG A 140 -1.44 -15.16 -23.43
CA ARG A 140 -2.56 -14.96 -24.35
C ARG A 140 -3.71 -14.36 -23.56
N ASP A 141 -4.21 -13.25 -24.02
CA ASP A 141 -5.37 -12.58 -23.47
C ASP A 141 -6.63 -13.04 -24.20
N ASN A 142 -7.61 -13.42 -23.44
CA ASN A 142 -8.98 -13.64 -23.86
C ASN A 142 -9.85 -12.55 -23.25
N LYS A 143 -11.10 -12.43 -23.71
CA LYS A 143 -12.01 -11.38 -23.20
C LYS A 143 -12.14 -11.35 -21.66
N ASP A 144 -12.05 -12.51 -21.00
CA ASP A 144 -12.30 -12.67 -19.56
C ASP A 144 -11.23 -13.47 -18.83
N SER A 145 -10.21 -13.94 -19.52
CA SER A 145 -9.15 -14.74 -18.92
C SER A 145 -7.78 -14.42 -19.53
N ILE A 146 -6.75 -14.63 -18.74
CA ILE A 146 -5.37 -14.58 -19.17
C ILE A 146 -4.80 -15.98 -19.06
N ILE A 147 -4.23 -16.49 -20.15
CA ILE A 147 -3.61 -17.80 -20.20
C ILE A 147 -2.07 -17.60 -20.26
N LEU A 148 -1.39 -18.17 -19.27
CA LEU A 148 0.06 -18.19 -19.20
C LEU A 148 0.55 -19.58 -19.55
N LYS A 149 1.43 -19.69 -20.56
CA LYS A 149 2.07 -20.94 -20.96
C LYS A 149 3.53 -20.89 -20.60
N SER A 150 4.01 -21.91 -19.85
CA SER A 150 5.45 -22.04 -19.54
C SER A 150 6.24 -22.39 -20.79
N ARG A 151 7.45 -21.84 -20.88
CA ARG A 151 8.42 -22.17 -21.95
C ARG A 151 9.30 -23.35 -21.61
N SER A 152 9.49 -23.68 -20.32
CA SER A 152 10.30 -24.80 -19.84
C SER A 152 9.44 -26.02 -19.56
N LYS A 153 9.99 -27.23 -19.81
CA LYS A 153 9.30 -28.51 -19.55
C LYS A 153 9.87 -29.27 -18.35
N GLU A 154 10.97 -28.81 -17.77
CA GLU A 154 11.61 -29.47 -16.63
C GLU A 154 10.97 -28.99 -15.32
N ASP A 155 10.61 -29.90 -14.42
CA ASP A 155 9.94 -29.68 -13.11
C ASP A 155 8.63 -28.85 -13.16
N ALA A 156 7.89 -28.99 -14.25
CA ALA A 156 6.74 -28.14 -14.59
C ALA A 156 5.65 -28.06 -13.51
N PHE A 157 5.46 -29.10 -12.72
CA PHE A 157 4.41 -29.13 -11.71
C PHE A 157 4.73 -28.23 -10.50
N ASN A 158 5.90 -28.39 -9.90
CA ASN A 158 6.30 -27.58 -8.75
C ASN A 158 6.51 -26.12 -9.14
N GLU A 159 7.01 -25.89 -10.34
CA GLU A 159 7.18 -24.55 -10.89
C GLU A 159 5.85 -23.85 -11.19
N ALA A 160 4.84 -24.57 -11.70
CA ALA A 160 3.50 -24.05 -11.94
C ALA A 160 2.81 -23.60 -10.64
N TYR A 161 2.94 -24.37 -9.55
CA TYR A 161 2.39 -23.97 -8.24
C TYR A 161 3.10 -22.75 -7.67
N LYS A 162 4.42 -22.72 -7.68
CA LYS A 162 5.21 -21.56 -7.23
C LYS A 162 4.87 -20.31 -8.06
N THR A 163 4.69 -20.51 -9.36
CA THR A 163 4.32 -19.41 -10.27
C THR A 163 2.91 -18.93 -10.03
N LYS A 164 1.95 -19.82 -9.79
CA LYS A 164 0.58 -19.44 -9.41
C LYS A 164 0.58 -18.54 -8.18
N GLU A 165 1.34 -18.86 -7.14
CA GLU A 165 1.42 -18.01 -5.96
C GLU A 165 2.11 -16.66 -6.26
N LYS A 166 3.15 -16.65 -7.07
CA LYS A 166 3.80 -15.41 -7.52
C LYS A 166 2.85 -14.53 -8.33
N ILE A 167 2.06 -15.13 -9.23
CA ILE A 167 1.10 -14.42 -10.09
C ILE A 167 0.04 -13.71 -9.25
N LYS A 168 -0.45 -14.33 -8.18
CA LYS A 168 -1.43 -13.73 -7.27
C LYS A 168 -0.97 -12.40 -6.67
N GLU A 169 0.32 -12.32 -6.36
CA GLU A 169 0.91 -11.15 -5.70
C GLU A 169 1.40 -10.06 -6.68
N ILE A 170 1.20 -10.25 -7.99
CA ILE A 170 1.57 -9.25 -8.99
C ILE A 170 0.69 -8.01 -8.83
N ASN A 171 1.34 -6.85 -8.69
CA ASN A 171 0.64 -5.56 -8.71
C ASN A 171 0.22 -5.22 -10.14
N VAL A 172 -1.07 -5.01 -10.35
CA VAL A 172 -1.68 -4.69 -11.63
C VAL A 172 -1.99 -3.21 -11.77
N LYS A 173 -2.35 -2.55 -10.66
CA LYS A 173 -2.66 -1.13 -10.61
C LYS A 173 -2.32 -0.57 -9.23
N GLY A 174 -2.07 0.74 -9.19
CA GLY A 174 -1.79 1.46 -7.95
C GLY A 174 -0.33 1.41 -7.53
N ILE A 175 -0.06 2.01 -6.40
CA ILE A 175 1.28 2.17 -5.84
C ILE A 175 1.54 1.02 -4.88
N LYS A 176 2.64 0.31 -5.09
CA LYS A 176 3.03 -0.84 -4.26
C LYS A 176 3.21 -0.42 -2.81
N GLY A 177 2.63 -1.20 -1.90
CA GLY A 177 2.74 -0.99 -0.46
C GLY A 177 1.58 -0.17 0.15
N ILE A 178 0.63 0.32 -0.66
CA ILE A 178 -0.54 1.06 -0.18
C ILE A 178 -1.77 0.16 -0.27
N LEU A 179 -2.12 -0.47 0.86
CA LEU A 179 -3.19 -1.47 0.90
C LEU A 179 -4.58 -0.85 1.02
N GLN A 180 -4.68 0.26 1.75
CA GLN A 180 -5.94 0.95 2.02
C GLN A 180 -5.81 2.42 1.73
N VAL A 181 -6.88 3.03 1.23
CA VAL A 181 -6.94 4.45 0.88
C VAL A 181 -8.28 5.00 1.32
N LEU A 182 -8.24 6.01 2.17
CA LEU A 182 -9.42 6.64 2.75
C LEU A 182 -9.41 8.14 2.45
N PRO A 183 -10.29 8.62 1.55
CA PRO A 183 -10.52 10.05 1.40
C PRO A 183 -11.28 10.58 2.63
N MET A 184 -10.76 11.62 3.25
CA MET A 184 -11.38 12.31 4.40
C MET A 184 -11.48 13.80 4.15
N ARG A 185 -12.48 14.43 4.75
CA ARG A 185 -12.55 15.88 4.84
C ARG A 185 -11.97 16.34 6.17
N ARG A 186 -10.96 17.19 6.11
CA ARG A 186 -10.35 17.83 7.27
C ARG A 186 -10.52 19.35 7.13
N GLU A 187 -11.28 19.94 8.03
CA GLU A 187 -11.68 21.36 7.91
C GLU A 187 -12.36 21.64 6.56
N ASP A 188 -11.75 22.45 5.72
CA ASP A 188 -12.28 22.81 4.40
C ASP A 188 -11.58 22.11 3.22
N GLU A 189 -10.66 21.17 3.50
CA GLU A 189 -9.90 20.46 2.48
C GLU A 189 -10.15 18.96 2.54
N PHE A 190 -10.02 18.30 1.38
CA PHE A 190 -9.98 16.86 1.30
C PHE A 190 -8.53 16.38 1.34
N ILE A 191 -8.30 15.40 2.20
CA ILE A 191 -7.03 14.68 2.33
C ILE A 191 -7.27 13.20 2.10
N ILE A 192 -6.22 12.47 1.74
CA ILE A 192 -6.25 11.02 1.59
C ILE A 192 -5.35 10.42 2.65
N ILE A 193 -5.92 9.56 3.50
CA ILE A 193 -5.16 8.78 4.46
C ILE A 193 -4.95 7.39 3.89
N THR A 194 -3.71 6.87 3.99
CA THR A 194 -3.36 5.56 3.47
C THR A 194 -2.94 4.61 4.59
N GLY A 195 -3.37 3.35 4.48
CA GLY A 195 -2.77 2.22 5.20
C GLY A 195 -1.70 1.59 4.33
N GLY A 196 -0.46 1.77 4.76
CA GLY A 196 0.72 1.50 3.96
C GLY A 196 1.46 2.78 3.60
N SER A 197 2.74 2.67 3.28
CA SER A 197 3.59 3.81 2.94
C SER A 197 4.47 3.52 1.72
N ASN A 198 4.44 4.44 0.76
CA ASN A 198 5.38 4.52 -0.35
C ASN A 198 5.43 5.98 -0.82
N LEU A 199 6.14 6.79 -0.04
CA LEU A 199 6.18 8.23 -0.26
C LEU A 199 6.80 8.59 -1.61
N ALA A 200 7.85 7.86 -2.02
CA ALA A 200 8.60 8.16 -3.24
C ALA A 200 7.72 8.09 -4.50
N ASP A 201 6.88 7.07 -4.62
CA ASP A 201 6.00 6.91 -5.78
C ASP A 201 4.77 7.82 -5.70
N VAL A 202 4.27 8.07 -4.47
CA VAL A 202 3.14 8.99 -4.25
C VAL A 202 3.49 10.41 -4.65
N LEU A 203 4.68 10.90 -4.30
CA LEU A 203 5.12 12.25 -4.64
C LEU A 203 5.33 12.50 -6.15
N GLN A 204 5.37 11.45 -6.97
CA GLN A 204 5.43 11.57 -8.43
C GLN A 204 4.08 11.93 -9.07
N LEU A 205 2.97 11.80 -8.34
CA LEU A 205 1.66 12.18 -8.85
C LEU A 205 1.51 13.71 -8.88
N GLU A 206 1.05 14.24 -9.99
CA GLU A 206 0.92 15.69 -10.22
C GLU A 206 -0.09 16.37 -9.31
N GLU A 207 -1.13 15.63 -8.90
CA GLU A 207 -2.25 16.11 -8.09
C GLU A 207 -1.89 16.29 -6.61
N ILE A 208 -0.72 15.76 -6.17
CA ILE A 208 -0.32 15.71 -4.76
C ILE A 208 0.55 16.92 -4.40
N ASP A 209 0.27 17.49 -3.23
CA ASP A 209 1.12 18.49 -2.61
C ASP A 209 2.27 17.83 -1.84
N ALA A 210 3.44 17.79 -2.47
CA ALA A 210 4.63 17.15 -1.93
C ALA A 210 5.13 17.80 -0.63
N TYR A 211 4.89 19.08 -0.41
CA TYR A 211 5.40 19.80 0.77
C TYR A 211 4.56 19.52 2.02
N ARG A 212 3.29 19.22 1.84
CA ARG A 212 2.35 18.99 2.95
C ARG A 212 2.16 17.50 3.25
N THR A 213 2.43 16.64 2.27
CA THR A 213 2.27 15.18 2.41
C THR A 213 3.26 14.62 3.41
N THR A 214 2.78 13.87 4.38
CA THR A 214 3.58 13.32 5.48
C THR A 214 3.38 11.81 5.62
N THR A 215 4.37 11.14 6.20
CA THR A 215 4.31 9.72 6.53
C THR A 215 4.85 9.47 7.93
N ASN A 216 4.33 8.45 8.60
CA ASN A 216 4.91 7.99 9.85
C ASN A 216 6.10 7.03 9.64
N ASN A 217 6.33 6.56 8.42
CA ASN A 217 7.47 5.71 8.08
C ASN A 217 8.69 6.60 7.78
N ILE A 218 9.75 6.41 8.57
CA ILE A 218 11.01 7.18 8.49
C ILE A 218 12.06 6.53 7.58
N PHE A 219 11.79 5.35 7.01
CA PHE A 219 12.69 4.60 6.12
C PHE A 219 12.19 4.51 4.70
#